data_4d58a4451c44d4587b46c6542b1b2792
#
_entry.id   4d58a4451c44d4587b46c6542b1b2792
#
_cell.length_a   1.000
_cell.length_b   1.000
_cell.length_c   1.000
_cell.angle_alpha   90.00
_cell.angle_beta   90.00
_cell.angle_gamma   90.00
#
_symmetry.space_group_name_H-M   'P 1'
#
loop_
_entity.id
_entity.type
_entity.pdbx_description
1 polymer ?
#
loop_
_entity_poly.entity_id
_entity_poly.type
_entity_poly.pdbx_seq_one_letter_code
_entity_poly.pdbx_strand_id
1 'polypeptide(L)'
;MPIEIEGRVNRQVSRHVSAGSLLCVVLSWLMAMPADCRAKDISYEKQIQPLLEQYCFDCHGEGTAKGGLSLDSWKSPAERVADLHVWKEVLRNVSLKVMPPPKRKVQPAEEERALIESWIEQRVFRYDPDNPDPGRVTIRRLNRQEYNNTVRDLLHVDFKPGEEFPPDDTGYGFDTIGDVLTLSPVLLEKYMSAAGRVMDAAMRTREPPGKKQQYPAQSLKGGQMHSGSRILSTIGSVSLKHHFLQDGEYIIRIRAAAHQAGDEAAKMTLNVNGRDLHTFEVGNEPEALQVFERRVRMKAGKHEVIIKFVNDFYNPKERDPRRRDRNLLVDGLEVEKSGAVVLPLPEFHRRILGGEKITPGNRLTVARKILHEFLCRAYRRRVPQAEVERLMRFVKIGFEEGGTYAFEKGIRLACQAVLVSPFFLYRGEVQKNPDDPDEVARIDDYALASRLSYFIWSSMPDDELFLQAGRGTLRKNLESQVIRMLKDPKARAMTENFAGQWLQLRNMELVSPDPGQYRDFDEKLRKAMRMETEALFEHVMRNDLPLTEFLDADYSF
;
A
#
# COMPACT_ATOMS: atom_id res chain seq x y z
N MET A 1 38.75 34.31 3.25
CA MET A 1 40.05 34.25 2.56
C MET A 1 39.86 33.37 1.35
N PRO A 2 39.91 33.93 0.14
CA PRO A 2 39.85 33.17 -1.10
C PRO A 2 41.27 32.87 -1.58
N ILE A 3 41.48 31.78 -2.27
CA ILE A 3 42.66 31.54 -3.07
C ILE A 3 42.22 31.29 -4.49
N GLU A 4 42.45 32.35 -5.33
CA GLU A 4 42.50 32.28 -6.78
C GLU A 4 43.77 31.56 -7.22
N ILE A 5 43.70 30.79 -8.30
CA ILE A 5 44.84 30.53 -9.18
C ILE A 5 44.39 30.68 -10.61
N GLU A 6 44.85 31.75 -11.24
CA GLU A 6 44.91 32.01 -12.68
C GLU A 6 46.02 31.20 -13.36
N GLY A 7 45.86 30.96 -14.64
CA GLY A 7 46.97 30.53 -15.53
C GLY A 7 46.56 30.24 -16.95
N ARG A 8 46.35 31.27 -17.76
CA ARG A 8 46.89 31.66 -19.09
C ARG A 8 47.02 30.56 -20.18
N VAL A 9 46.18 30.63 -21.18
CA VAL A 9 46.36 31.18 -22.55
C VAL A 9 47.56 30.62 -23.33
N ASN A 10 47.31 29.98 -24.46
CA ASN A 10 47.97 30.37 -25.73
C ASN A 10 47.15 30.02 -27.00
N ARG A 11 47.38 30.80 -27.99
CA ARG A 11 46.66 31.13 -29.22
C ARG A 11 46.96 30.21 -30.41
N GLN A 12 45.95 30.15 -31.28
CA GLN A 12 45.93 30.21 -32.73
C GLN A 12 46.55 29.06 -33.53
N VAL A 13 45.72 28.46 -34.40
CA VAL A 13 45.86 28.64 -35.87
C VAL A 13 44.48 28.36 -36.51
N SER A 14 44.00 29.36 -37.23
CA SER A 14 42.85 29.31 -38.13
C SER A 14 43.14 28.53 -39.41
N ARG A 15 42.23 27.61 -39.79
CA ARG A 15 42.02 27.28 -41.20
C ARG A 15 40.51 27.20 -41.46
N HIS A 16 40.03 28.17 -42.22
CA HIS A 16 38.71 28.15 -42.84
C HIS A 16 38.64 26.99 -43.84
N VAL A 17 37.71 26.04 -43.57
CA VAL A 17 37.15 25.20 -44.61
C VAL A 17 35.63 25.42 -44.52
N SER A 18 35.07 25.88 -45.64
CA SER A 18 33.68 26.28 -45.79
C SER A 18 32.74 25.13 -45.51
N ALA A 19 31.95 25.28 -44.43
CA ALA A 19 30.89 24.35 -43.97
C ALA A 19 29.58 24.52 -44.76
N GLY A 20 29.67 24.82 -46.05
CA GLY A 20 28.50 25.08 -46.90
C GLY A 20 28.03 23.94 -47.80
N SER A 21 28.84 22.89 -47.99
CA SER A 21 28.51 21.87 -48.99
C SER A 21 28.26 20.46 -48.45
N LEU A 22 28.48 20.21 -47.16
CA LEU A 22 28.15 18.89 -46.55
C LEU A 22 26.79 18.84 -45.89
N LEU A 23 26.19 20.03 -45.57
CA LEU A 23 24.90 20.08 -44.91
C LEU A 23 23.72 19.84 -45.88
N CYS A 24 23.89 20.11 -47.18
CA CYS A 24 22.86 19.87 -48.18
C CYS A 24 22.71 18.40 -48.62
N VAL A 25 23.72 17.58 -48.48
CA VAL A 25 23.66 16.17 -48.88
C VAL A 25 23.07 15.29 -47.77
N VAL A 26 23.30 15.64 -46.49
CA VAL A 26 22.71 14.91 -45.35
C VAL A 26 21.24 15.30 -45.14
N LEU A 27 20.85 16.56 -45.39
CA LEU A 27 19.44 16.96 -45.36
C LEU A 27 18.62 16.35 -46.53
N SER A 28 19.24 16.03 -47.66
CA SER A 28 18.54 15.43 -48.81
C SER A 28 18.26 13.93 -48.61
N TRP A 29 18.98 13.24 -47.68
CA TRP A 29 18.73 11.86 -47.35
C TRP A 29 17.76 11.66 -46.16
N LEU A 30 17.55 12.70 -45.34
CA LEU A 30 16.53 12.69 -44.27
C LEU A 30 15.12 13.08 -44.77
N MET A 31 14.97 13.58 -46.01
CA MET A 31 13.66 13.89 -46.61
C MET A 31 13.16 12.82 -47.59
N ALA A 32 13.82 11.66 -47.68
CA ALA A 32 13.39 10.55 -48.54
C ALA A 32 12.96 9.33 -47.75
N MET A 33 12.40 9.51 -46.55
CA MET A 33 11.48 8.53 -46.01
C MET A 33 10.09 8.84 -46.60
N PRO A 34 9.49 7.92 -47.34
CA PRO A 34 8.13 8.13 -47.81
C PRO A 34 7.19 8.18 -46.61
N ALA A 35 6.77 9.38 -46.24
CA ALA A 35 5.62 9.62 -45.39
C ALA A 35 4.36 9.31 -46.20
N ASP A 36 4.13 8.06 -46.52
CA ASP A 36 2.84 7.56 -47.03
C ASP A 36 2.82 6.02 -46.96
N CYS A 37 2.96 5.45 -45.77
CA CYS A 37 2.29 4.20 -45.46
C CYS A 37 0.91 4.54 -44.84
N ARG A 38 0.08 5.29 -45.54
CA ARG A 38 -1.36 5.18 -45.36
C ARG A 38 -1.69 3.73 -45.62
N ALA A 39 -2.35 3.10 -44.66
CA ALA A 39 -2.80 1.73 -44.71
C ALA A 39 -3.45 1.45 -46.09
N LYS A 40 -2.70 0.88 -47.01
CA LYS A 40 -3.29 0.35 -48.26
C LYS A 40 -4.29 -0.70 -47.83
N ASP A 41 -5.48 -0.58 -48.37
CA ASP A 41 -6.57 -1.51 -48.13
C ASP A 41 -6.10 -2.91 -48.54
N ILE A 42 -5.64 -3.72 -47.59
CA ILE A 42 -5.05 -5.04 -47.82
C ILE A 42 -6.21 -5.98 -48.21
N SER A 43 -6.22 -6.46 -49.46
CA SER A 43 -7.25 -7.38 -49.94
C SER A 43 -6.90 -8.81 -49.54
N TYR A 44 -7.85 -9.48 -48.87
CA TYR A 44 -7.68 -10.91 -48.53
C TYR A 44 -7.45 -11.76 -49.79
N GLU A 45 -8.33 -11.64 -50.76
CA GLU A 45 -8.36 -12.50 -51.97
C GLU A 45 -7.13 -12.30 -52.86
N LYS A 46 -6.59 -11.08 -52.91
CA LYS A 46 -5.48 -10.75 -53.80
C LYS A 46 -4.11 -10.88 -53.13
N GLN A 47 -4.03 -10.71 -51.85
CA GLN A 47 -2.75 -10.57 -51.15
C GLN A 47 -2.54 -11.60 -50.02
N ILE A 48 -3.59 -11.92 -49.25
CA ILE A 48 -3.46 -12.80 -48.09
C ILE A 48 -3.74 -14.26 -48.46
N GLN A 49 -4.83 -14.52 -49.14
CA GLN A 49 -5.19 -15.89 -49.53
C GLN A 49 -4.07 -16.60 -50.30
N PRO A 50 -3.38 -16.00 -51.30
CA PRO A 50 -2.26 -16.66 -51.99
C PRO A 50 -1.12 -17.01 -51.04
N LEU A 51 -0.84 -16.19 -49.99
CA LEU A 51 0.18 -16.49 -48.98
C LEU A 51 -0.27 -17.66 -48.10
N LEU A 52 -1.52 -17.71 -47.71
CA LEU A 52 -2.05 -18.82 -46.90
C LEU A 52 -2.04 -20.13 -47.71
N GLU A 53 -2.42 -20.07 -49.01
CA GLU A 53 -2.34 -21.22 -49.92
C GLU A 53 -0.91 -21.73 -50.03
N GLN A 54 0.05 -20.84 -50.23
CA GLN A 54 1.46 -21.20 -50.40
C GLN A 54 2.11 -21.77 -49.13
N TYR A 55 1.79 -21.21 -47.96
CA TYR A 55 2.54 -21.50 -46.70
C TYR A 55 1.76 -22.32 -45.68
N CYS A 56 0.42 -22.30 -45.71
CA CYS A 56 -0.44 -22.81 -44.65
C CYS A 56 -1.36 -23.96 -45.06
N PHE A 57 -1.97 -23.92 -46.29
CA PHE A 57 -3.03 -24.83 -46.68
C PHE A 57 -2.64 -26.29 -46.78
N ASP A 58 -1.38 -26.62 -47.12
CA ASP A 58 -0.89 -28.03 -47.07
C ASP A 58 -1.17 -28.73 -45.73
N CYS A 59 -1.30 -27.96 -44.64
CA CYS A 59 -1.58 -28.48 -43.33
C CYS A 59 -2.90 -28.02 -42.75
N HIS A 60 -3.41 -26.85 -43.18
CA HIS A 60 -4.54 -26.16 -42.59
C HIS A 60 -5.58 -25.74 -43.63
N GLY A 61 -5.74 -26.47 -44.74
CA GLY A 61 -6.66 -26.25 -45.83
C GLY A 61 -6.79 -27.47 -46.72
N GLU A 62 -7.55 -27.35 -47.80
CA GLU A 62 -7.79 -28.39 -48.83
C GLU A 62 -8.16 -29.76 -48.24
N GLY A 63 -8.98 -29.76 -47.18
CA GLY A 63 -9.42 -30.96 -46.50
C GLY A 63 -8.48 -31.44 -45.38
N THR A 64 -7.37 -30.76 -45.17
CA THR A 64 -6.42 -31.04 -44.07
C THR A 64 -6.63 -30.05 -42.93
N ALA A 65 -6.76 -30.54 -41.69
CA ALA A 65 -6.92 -29.73 -40.49
C ALA A 65 -5.98 -30.19 -39.37
N LYS A 66 -4.66 -30.01 -39.55
CA LYS A 66 -3.69 -30.33 -38.50
C LYS A 66 -3.88 -29.44 -37.30
N GLY A 67 -3.85 -30.06 -36.10
CA GLY A 67 -4.14 -29.33 -34.87
C GLY A 67 -5.59 -28.85 -34.73
N GLY A 68 -6.52 -29.38 -35.55
CA GLY A 68 -7.92 -28.98 -35.54
C GLY A 68 -8.21 -27.65 -36.26
N LEU A 69 -7.21 -27.07 -36.95
CA LEU A 69 -7.32 -25.77 -37.63
C LEU A 69 -7.49 -25.94 -39.15
N SER A 70 -8.51 -25.30 -39.73
CA SER A 70 -8.72 -25.16 -41.17
C SER A 70 -8.89 -23.68 -41.51
N LEU A 71 -8.10 -23.18 -42.47
CA LEU A 71 -8.08 -21.77 -42.88
C LEU A 71 -8.88 -21.51 -44.18
N ASP A 72 -9.59 -22.52 -44.69
CA ASP A 72 -10.41 -22.47 -45.86
C ASP A 72 -11.87 -22.90 -45.61
N SER A 73 -12.28 -23.11 -44.37
CA SER A 73 -13.61 -23.63 -44.02
C SER A 73 -14.72 -22.56 -44.00
N TRP A 74 -14.37 -21.29 -44.06
CA TRP A 74 -15.35 -20.20 -43.99
C TRP A 74 -16.16 -20.04 -45.27
N LYS A 75 -17.48 -19.91 -45.12
CA LYS A 75 -18.40 -19.81 -46.27
C LYS A 75 -18.58 -18.37 -46.78
N SER A 76 -18.17 -17.38 -45.99
CA SER A 76 -18.27 -15.97 -46.35
C SER A 76 -17.16 -15.12 -45.77
N PRO A 77 -16.84 -13.94 -46.35
CA PRO A 77 -15.91 -12.99 -45.78
C PRO A 77 -16.28 -12.53 -44.36
N ALA A 78 -17.59 -12.43 -44.06
CA ALA A 78 -18.05 -12.06 -42.73
C ALA A 78 -17.77 -13.15 -41.70
N GLU A 79 -17.99 -14.41 -42.01
CA GLU A 79 -17.69 -15.56 -41.18
C GLU A 79 -16.19 -15.66 -40.88
N ARG A 80 -15.36 -15.44 -41.90
CA ARG A 80 -13.91 -15.45 -41.80
C ARG A 80 -13.39 -14.43 -40.80
N VAL A 81 -13.79 -13.16 -40.88
CA VAL A 81 -13.33 -12.12 -39.98
C VAL A 81 -13.95 -12.21 -38.57
N ALA A 82 -15.06 -12.92 -38.43
CA ALA A 82 -15.71 -13.14 -37.14
C ALA A 82 -15.01 -14.22 -36.28
N ASP A 83 -14.17 -15.08 -36.89
CA ASP A 83 -13.47 -16.15 -36.19
C ASP A 83 -12.22 -15.64 -35.49
N LEU A 84 -12.43 -14.81 -34.45
CA LEU A 84 -11.38 -14.13 -33.72
C LEU A 84 -10.39 -15.12 -33.07
N HIS A 85 -10.87 -16.29 -32.65
CA HIS A 85 -10.03 -17.29 -31.99
C HIS A 85 -8.98 -17.85 -32.96
N VAL A 86 -9.40 -18.25 -34.13
CA VAL A 86 -8.50 -18.77 -35.18
C VAL A 86 -7.46 -17.71 -35.55
N TRP A 87 -7.89 -16.49 -35.84
CA TRP A 87 -6.97 -15.43 -36.26
C TRP A 87 -6.00 -14.99 -35.16
N LYS A 88 -6.39 -15.07 -33.90
CA LYS A 88 -5.48 -14.83 -32.77
C LYS A 88 -4.35 -15.85 -32.74
N GLU A 89 -4.69 -17.13 -32.93
CA GLU A 89 -3.67 -18.19 -32.97
C GLU A 89 -2.79 -18.08 -34.23
N VAL A 90 -3.36 -17.71 -35.39
CA VAL A 90 -2.58 -17.46 -36.61
C VAL A 90 -1.60 -16.31 -36.39
N LEU A 91 -2.08 -15.16 -35.91
CA LEU A 91 -1.24 -14.00 -35.63
C LEU A 91 -0.08 -14.38 -34.69
N ARG A 92 -0.40 -14.99 -33.55
CA ARG A 92 0.59 -15.42 -32.57
C ARG A 92 1.67 -16.32 -33.16
N ASN A 93 1.26 -17.34 -33.91
CA ASN A 93 2.21 -18.34 -34.43
C ASN A 93 3.04 -17.80 -35.61
N VAL A 94 2.48 -16.87 -36.39
CA VAL A 94 3.20 -16.20 -37.48
C VAL A 94 4.23 -15.21 -36.90
N SER A 95 3.84 -14.37 -35.96
CA SER A 95 4.71 -13.37 -35.32
C SER A 95 5.86 -14.01 -34.56
N LEU A 96 5.59 -15.13 -33.86
CA LEU A 96 6.63 -15.89 -33.16
C LEU A 96 7.49 -16.78 -34.10
N LYS A 97 7.22 -16.77 -35.43
CA LYS A 97 7.90 -17.61 -36.41
C LYS A 97 7.82 -19.10 -36.10
N VAL A 98 6.80 -19.53 -35.35
CA VAL A 98 6.51 -20.94 -35.04
C VAL A 98 5.82 -21.62 -36.23
N MET A 99 5.03 -20.85 -36.99
CA MET A 99 4.38 -21.31 -38.22
C MET A 99 4.78 -20.45 -39.43
N PRO A 100 4.99 -21.08 -40.59
CA PRO A 100 5.16 -22.53 -40.82
C PRO A 100 6.28 -23.11 -39.96
N PRO A 101 6.25 -24.43 -39.63
CA PRO A 101 7.27 -25.02 -38.79
C PRO A 101 8.69 -24.71 -39.30
N PRO A 102 9.66 -24.36 -38.45
CA PRO A 102 11.00 -23.91 -38.86
C PRO A 102 11.76 -24.91 -39.78
N LYS A 103 11.38 -26.18 -39.73
CA LYS A 103 11.99 -27.24 -40.55
C LYS A 103 11.46 -27.28 -42.01
N ARG A 104 10.43 -26.53 -42.35
CA ARG A 104 9.94 -26.45 -43.74
C ARG A 104 10.90 -25.63 -44.58
N LYS A 105 11.19 -26.14 -45.81
CA LYS A 105 12.12 -25.50 -46.75
C LYS A 105 11.61 -24.14 -47.26
N VAL A 106 10.29 -24.00 -47.37
CA VAL A 106 9.65 -22.78 -47.86
C VAL A 106 9.09 -22.05 -46.68
N GLN A 107 9.54 -20.82 -46.47
CA GLN A 107 9.13 -19.93 -45.39
C GLN A 107 8.69 -18.58 -45.98
N PRO A 108 7.69 -17.91 -45.42
CA PRO A 108 7.35 -16.55 -45.84
C PRO A 108 8.51 -15.58 -45.59
N ALA A 109 8.72 -14.66 -46.52
CA ALA A 109 9.60 -13.52 -46.32
C ALA A 109 9.07 -12.61 -45.17
N GLU A 110 9.93 -11.75 -44.65
CA GLU A 110 9.55 -10.86 -43.54
C GLU A 110 8.43 -9.91 -43.94
N GLU A 111 8.43 -9.41 -45.16
CA GLU A 111 7.39 -8.55 -45.74
C GLU A 111 6.06 -9.29 -45.90
N GLU A 112 6.10 -10.58 -46.26
CA GLU A 112 4.93 -11.43 -46.39
C GLU A 112 4.31 -11.75 -45.02
N ARG A 113 5.14 -11.99 -44.00
CA ARG A 113 4.68 -12.14 -42.61
C ARG A 113 4.01 -10.86 -42.12
N ALA A 114 4.68 -9.73 -42.25
CA ALA A 114 4.17 -8.43 -41.88
C ALA A 114 2.85 -8.09 -42.60
N LEU A 115 2.68 -8.54 -43.85
CA LEU A 115 1.44 -8.34 -44.58
C LEU A 115 0.27 -9.16 -44.01
N ILE A 116 0.52 -10.43 -43.65
CA ILE A 116 -0.47 -11.29 -42.99
C ILE A 116 -0.84 -10.70 -41.63
N GLU A 117 0.16 -10.31 -40.82
CA GLU A 117 -0.04 -9.69 -39.49
C GLU A 117 -0.86 -8.42 -39.59
N SER A 118 -0.46 -7.48 -40.45
CA SER A 118 -1.18 -6.22 -40.67
C SER A 118 -2.61 -6.41 -41.12
N TRP A 119 -2.88 -7.40 -42.00
CA TRP A 119 -4.26 -7.70 -42.42
C TRP A 119 -5.08 -8.22 -41.22
N ILE A 120 -4.54 -9.14 -40.44
CA ILE A 120 -5.25 -9.68 -39.26
C ILE A 120 -5.54 -8.55 -38.26
N GLU A 121 -4.56 -7.73 -37.97
CA GLU A 121 -4.72 -6.61 -37.03
C GLU A 121 -5.78 -5.61 -37.50
N GLN A 122 -5.71 -5.18 -38.76
CA GLN A 122 -6.59 -4.14 -39.27
C GLN A 122 -8.00 -4.64 -39.61
N ARG A 123 -8.13 -5.86 -40.19
CA ARG A 123 -9.42 -6.36 -40.70
C ARG A 123 -10.17 -7.26 -39.75
N VAL A 124 -9.43 -8.07 -38.97
CA VAL A 124 -10.04 -8.99 -38.00
C VAL A 124 -10.18 -8.29 -36.66
N PHE A 125 -9.11 -7.75 -36.14
CA PHE A 125 -9.11 -7.07 -34.84
C PHE A 125 -9.49 -5.58 -34.93
N ARG A 126 -9.63 -5.02 -36.12
CA ARG A 126 -9.99 -3.63 -36.39
C ARG A 126 -9.04 -2.64 -35.66
N TYR A 127 -7.78 -3.04 -35.50
CA TYR A 127 -6.80 -2.17 -34.89
C TYR A 127 -6.47 -1.00 -35.79
N ASP A 128 -6.74 0.20 -35.29
CA ASP A 128 -6.40 1.47 -35.93
C ASP A 128 -5.42 2.20 -35.02
N PRO A 129 -4.13 2.33 -35.40
CA PRO A 129 -3.14 3.00 -34.56
C PRO A 129 -3.45 4.48 -34.36
N ASP A 130 -4.18 5.13 -35.30
CA ASP A 130 -4.58 6.54 -35.20
C ASP A 130 -5.81 6.74 -34.30
N ASN A 131 -6.62 5.68 -34.11
CA ASN A 131 -7.80 5.67 -33.26
C ASN A 131 -7.91 4.34 -32.48
N PRO A 132 -6.97 4.09 -31.55
CA PRO A 132 -6.93 2.83 -30.83
C PRO A 132 -8.16 2.64 -29.93
N ASP A 133 -8.81 1.49 -30.03
CA ASP A 133 -9.87 1.09 -29.11
C ASP A 133 -9.25 0.56 -27.81
N PRO A 134 -9.42 1.24 -26.68
CA PRO A 134 -8.86 0.81 -25.40
C PRO A 134 -9.59 -0.42 -24.83
N GLY A 135 -10.64 -0.89 -25.46
CA GLY A 135 -11.55 -1.90 -24.94
C GLY A 135 -12.34 -1.41 -23.72
N ARG A 136 -13.02 -2.34 -23.05
CA ARG A 136 -13.81 -2.03 -21.86
C ARG A 136 -12.92 -1.70 -20.66
N VAL A 137 -13.09 -0.51 -20.09
CA VAL A 137 -12.46 -0.12 -18.84
C VAL A 137 -13.41 -0.33 -17.67
N THR A 138 -13.04 -1.19 -16.71
CA THR A 138 -13.84 -1.45 -15.53
C THR A 138 -13.45 -0.52 -14.38
N ILE A 139 -14.46 -0.04 -13.64
CA ILE A 139 -14.22 0.66 -12.36
C ILE A 139 -13.79 -0.39 -11.34
N ARG A 140 -12.64 -0.20 -10.71
CA ARG A 140 -12.15 -1.09 -9.67
C ARG A 140 -11.98 -0.40 -8.34
N ARG A 141 -12.19 -1.12 -7.24
CA ARG A 141 -11.84 -0.65 -5.92
C ARG A 141 -10.32 -0.76 -5.67
N LEU A 142 -9.86 -0.06 -4.66
CA LEU A 142 -8.51 -0.30 -4.15
C LEU A 142 -8.43 -1.72 -3.58
N ASN A 143 -7.36 -2.44 -3.91
CA ASN A 143 -7.02 -3.68 -3.22
C ASN A 143 -6.43 -3.38 -1.83
N ARG A 144 -6.18 -4.41 -1.01
CA ARG A 144 -5.67 -4.26 0.36
C ARG A 144 -4.38 -3.44 0.44
N GLN A 145 -3.45 -3.69 -0.48
CA GLN A 145 -2.15 -3.01 -0.51
C GLN A 145 -2.29 -1.56 -0.95
N GLU A 146 -3.07 -1.30 -1.98
CA GLU A 146 -3.36 0.05 -2.45
C GLU A 146 -4.08 0.89 -1.38
N TYR A 147 -5.01 0.26 -0.64
CA TYR A 147 -5.70 0.91 0.48
C TYR A 147 -4.69 1.30 1.58
N ASN A 148 -3.84 0.37 2.02
CA ASN A 148 -2.82 0.64 3.03
C ASN A 148 -1.89 1.79 2.62
N ASN A 149 -1.37 1.73 1.39
CA ASN A 149 -0.46 2.74 0.87
C ASN A 149 -1.14 4.10 0.72
N THR A 150 -2.39 4.11 0.22
CA THR A 150 -3.16 5.35 0.05
C THR A 150 -3.46 6.01 1.39
N VAL A 151 -3.88 5.24 2.39
CA VAL A 151 -4.15 5.74 3.75
C VAL A 151 -2.87 6.28 4.40
N ARG A 152 -1.75 5.54 4.27
CA ARG A 152 -0.44 6.01 4.75
C ARG A 152 -0.07 7.36 4.14
N ASP A 153 -0.16 7.50 2.83
CA ASP A 153 0.30 8.70 2.10
C ASP A 153 -0.68 9.87 2.26
N LEU A 154 -1.98 9.61 2.44
CA LEU A 154 -3.00 10.63 2.66
C LEU A 154 -3.00 11.17 4.09
N LEU A 155 -2.83 10.31 5.07
CA LEU A 155 -3.05 10.60 6.49
C LEU A 155 -1.80 10.47 7.36
N HIS A 156 -0.66 10.06 6.77
CA HIS A 156 0.62 9.88 7.46
C HIS A 156 0.51 8.97 8.70
N VAL A 157 -0.24 7.88 8.57
CA VAL A 157 -0.39 6.86 9.62
C VAL A 157 0.51 5.66 9.33
N ASP A 158 1.20 5.17 10.36
CA ASP A 158 2.15 4.07 10.24
C ASP A 158 1.53 2.75 10.75
N PHE A 159 0.41 2.33 10.16
CA PHE A 159 -0.15 0.99 10.34
C PHE A 159 -0.94 0.57 9.10
N LYS A 160 -1.18 -0.74 8.97
CA LYS A 160 -1.75 -1.35 7.77
C LYS A 160 -3.16 -1.88 8.06
N PRO A 161 -4.18 -1.02 8.03
CA PRO A 161 -5.55 -1.43 8.38
C PRO A 161 -6.11 -2.51 7.44
N GLY A 162 -5.64 -2.58 6.20
CA GLY A 162 -6.05 -3.59 5.22
C GLY A 162 -5.61 -5.02 5.56
N GLU A 163 -4.68 -5.23 6.51
CA GLU A 163 -4.31 -6.59 6.93
C GLU A 163 -5.47 -7.34 7.60
N GLU A 164 -6.45 -6.61 8.14
CA GLU A 164 -7.66 -7.19 8.73
C GLU A 164 -8.80 -7.39 7.72
N PHE A 165 -8.61 -7.00 6.46
CA PHE A 165 -9.62 -7.21 5.42
C PHE A 165 -9.58 -8.65 4.91
N PRO A 166 -10.71 -9.18 4.41
CA PRO A 166 -10.70 -10.41 3.64
C PRO A 166 -9.67 -10.34 2.51
N PRO A 167 -9.03 -11.44 2.12
CA PRO A 167 -8.16 -11.47 0.95
C PRO A 167 -8.89 -10.95 -0.30
N ASP A 168 -8.15 -10.27 -1.16
CA ASP A 168 -8.68 -9.85 -2.46
C ASP A 168 -8.73 -11.05 -3.41
N ASP A 169 -9.82 -11.14 -4.18
CA ASP A 169 -9.93 -12.10 -5.27
C ASP A 169 -8.94 -11.73 -6.37
N THR A 170 -8.45 -12.74 -7.09
CA THR A 170 -7.51 -12.56 -8.19
C THR A 170 -8.14 -12.96 -9.52
N GLY A 171 -7.89 -12.15 -10.56
CA GLY A 171 -8.20 -12.47 -11.94
C GLY A 171 -6.91 -12.54 -12.76
N TYR A 172 -6.73 -13.60 -13.54
CA TYR A 172 -5.53 -13.82 -14.34
C TYR A 172 -4.22 -13.75 -13.54
N GLY A 173 -4.26 -14.09 -12.26
CA GLY A 173 -3.10 -14.03 -11.35
C GLY A 173 -2.87 -12.66 -10.68
N PHE A 174 -3.72 -11.65 -10.92
CA PHE A 174 -3.58 -10.31 -10.36
C PHE A 174 -4.78 -9.91 -9.50
N ASP A 175 -4.51 -9.27 -8.36
CA ASP A 175 -5.50 -8.70 -7.44
C ASP A 175 -5.89 -7.25 -7.81
N THR A 176 -5.62 -6.84 -9.05
CA THR A 176 -5.95 -5.52 -9.60
C THR A 176 -6.98 -5.56 -10.71
N ILE A 177 -7.58 -6.72 -10.96
CA ILE A 177 -8.62 -6.90 -11.99
C ILE A 177 -9.97 -6.46 -11.45
N GLY A 178 -10.59 -5.46 -12.11
CA GLY A 178 -11.83 -4.84 -11.63
C GLY A 178 -13.02 -5.80 -11.55
N ASP A 179 -13.10 -6.74 -12.47
CA ASP A 179 -14.24 -7.67 -12.57
C ASP A 179 -14.31 -8.66 -11.38
N VAL A 180 -13.22 -8.90 -10.67
CA VAL A 180 -13.19 -9.80 -9.50
C VAL A 180 -13.18 -9.06 -8.17
N LEU A 181 -12.84 -7.77 -8.14
CA LEU A 181 -12.75 -6.97 -6.92
C LEU A 181 -14.13 -6.52 -6.42
N THR A 182 -14.88 -7.42 -5.84
CA THR A 182 -16.21 -7.14 -5.28
C THR A 182 -16.15 -6.42 -3.93
N LEU A 183 -17.27 -5.80 -3.53
CA LEU A 183 -17.44 -5.18 -2.21
C LEU A 183 -18.50 -5.96 -1.44
N SER A 184 -18.07 -6.88 -0.59
CA SER A 184 -18.98 -7.60 0.29
C SER A 184 -19.41 -6.76 1.50
N PRO A 185 -20.58 -7.05 2.13
CA PRO A 185 -20.99 -6.38 3.37
C PRO A 185 -19.94 -6.45 4.48
N VAL A 186 -19.27 -7.60 4.65
CA VAL A 186 -18.19 -7.79 5.63
C VAL A 186 -17.01 -6.84 5.34
N LEU A 187 -16.62 -6.72 4.08
CA LEU A 187 -15.54 -5.81 3.69
C LEU A 187 -15.93 -4.35 3.94
N LEU A 188 -17.20 -3.97 3.70
CA LEU A 188 -17.69 -2.63 3.99
C LEU A 188 -17.61 -2.32 5.51
N GLU A 189 -18.01 -3.24 6.37
CA GLU A 189 -17.86 -3.11 7.82
C GLU A 189 -16.40 -2.93 8.24
N LYS A 190 -15.49 -3.69 7.60
CA LYS A 190 -14.04 -3.55 7.82
C LYS A 190 -13.52 -2.18 7.39
N TYR A 191 -13.96 -1.63 6.25
CA TYR A 191 -13.63 -0.27 5.85
C TYR A 191 -14.14 0.78 6.85
N MET A 192 -15.35 0.63 7.36
CA MET A 192 -15.90 1.56 8.37
C MET A 192 -15.08 1.54 9.66
N SER A 193 -14.75 0.34 10.16
CA SER A 193 -13.91 0.16 11.34
C SER A 193 -12.50 0.70 11.13
N ALA A 194 -11.88 0.39 9.99
CA ALA A 194 -10.56 0.89 9.62
C ALA A 194 -10.52 2.41 9.53
N ALA A 195 -11.52 3.03 8.88
CA ALA A 195 -11.62 4.49 8.78
C ALA A 195 -11.68 5.17 10.15
N GLY A 196 -12.41 4.59 11.11
CA GLY A 196 -12.45 5.08 12.49
C GLY A 196 -11.07 5.05 13.15
N ARG A 197 -10.39 3.89 13.13
CA ARG A 197 -9.07 3.71 13.74
C ARG A 197 -7.99 4.56 13.06
N VAL A 198 -8.03 4.65 11.74
CA VAL A 198 -7.12 5.51 10.97
C VAL A 198 -7.25 6.96 11.40
N MET A 199 -8.49 7.46 11.50
CA MET A 199 -8.73 8.83 11.92
C MET A 199 -8.39 9.08 13.40
N ASP A 200 -8.55 8.09 14.29
CA ASP A 200 -8.11 8.18 15.68
C ASP A 200 -6.57 8.28 15.81
N ALA A 201 -5.84 7.63 14.90
CA ALA A 201 -4.39 7.76 14.83
C ALA A 201 -3.93 9.07 14.17
N ALA A 202 -4.65 9.53 13.15
CA ALA A 202 -4.29 10.69 12.35
C ALA A 202 -4.64 12.03 13.03
N MET A 203 -5.66 12.06 13.90
CA MET A 203 -6.18 13.32 14.46
C MET A 203 -6.48 13.21 15.95
N ARG A 204 -5.92 14.13 16.73
CA ARG A 204 -6.25 14.27 18.16
C ARG A 204 -7.59 14.96 18.33
N THR A 205 -8.54 14.28 18.97
CA THR A 205 -9.91 14.78 19.25
C THR A 205 -10.27 14.76 20.74
N ARG A 206 -9.32 14.42 21.60
CA ARG A 206 -9.45 14.39 23.04
C ARG A 206 -8.13 14.73 23.71
N GLU A 207 -8.20 15.14 24.95
CA GLU A 207 -6.99 15.32 25.75
C GLU A 207 -6.19 14.01 25.77
N PRO A 208 -4.85 14.11 25.71
CA PRO A 208 -4.03 12.94 25.96
C PRO A 208 -4.38 12.36 27.33
N PRO A 209 -4.25 11.03 27.49
CA PRO A 209 -4.46 10.44 28.82
C PRO A 209 -3.65 11.23 29.86
N GLY A 210 -4.31 11.54 30.97
CA GLY A 210 -3.72 12.37 32.02
C GLY A 210 -2.38 11.84 32.48
N LYS A 211 -1.64 12.71 33.16
CA LYS A 211 -0.34 12.42 33.79
C LYS A 211 -0.38 11.16 34.69
N LYS A 212 -1.58 10.83 35.19
CA LYS A 212 -1.86 9.80 36.18
C LYS A 212 -2.93 8.82 35.66
N GLN A 213 -2.62 7.53 35.66
CA GLN A 213 -3.56 6.46 35.32
C GLN A 213 -3.71 5.50 36.49
N GLN A 214 -4.95 5.19 36.87
CA GLN A 214 -5.27 4.29 37.96
C GLN A 214 -5.87 2.99 37.44
N TYR A 215 -5.45 1.89 38.02
CA TYR A 215 -5.85 0.53 37.69
C TYR A 215 -6.34 -0.16 38.96
N PRO A 216 -7.67 -0.33 39.16
CA PRO A 216 -8.19 -1.09 40.28
C PRO A 216 -7.85 -2.58 40.15
N ALA A 217 -7.95 -3.32 41.23
CA ALA A 217 -7.61 -4.74 41.28
C ALA A 217 -8.25 -5.59 40.17
N GLN A 218 -9.48 -5.25 39.73
CA GLN A 218 -10.20 -5.94 38.66
C GLN A 218 -9.47 -5.85 37.32
N SER A 219 -8.71 -4.78 37.09
CA SER A 219 -7.93 -4.58 35.85
C SER A 219 -6.64 -5.40 35.81
N LEU A 220 -6.22 -5.95 36.94
CA LEU A 220 -5.01 -6.77 37.05
C LEU A 220 -5.31 -8.23 36.67
N LYS A 221 -4.35 -8.90 36.03
CA LYS A 221 -4.41 -10.34 35.74
C LYS A 221 -3.61 -11.12 36.79
N GLY A 222 -4.02 -12.35 37.09
CA GLY A 222 -3.40 -13.20 38.10
C GLY A 222 -3.96 -12.99 39.51
N GLY A 223 -3.58 -13.84 40.45
CA GLY A 223 -4.16 -13.91 41.79
C GLY A 223 -5.67 -14.23 41.77
N GLN A 224 -6.27 -14.35 42.94
CA GLN A 224 -7.72 -14.52 43.10
C GLN A 224 -8.35 -13.19 43.53
N MET A 225 -9.57 -12.90 43.11
CA MET A 225 -10.32 -11.74 43.61
C MET A 225 -10.91 -12.05 44.98
N HIS A 226 -10.59 -11.23 45.98
CA HIS A 226 -11.13 -11.35 47.33
C HIS A 226 -11.40 -9.94 47.89
N SER A 227 -12.62 -9.68 48.31
CA SER A 227 -13.00 -8.40 48.95
C SER A 227 -12.55 -7.13 48.22
N GLY A 228 -12.55 -7.16 46.87
CA GLY A 228 -12.14 -6.01 46.03
C GLY A 228 -10.66 -5.94 45.68
N SER A 229 -9.80 -6.78 46.29
CA SER A 229 -8.37 -6.84 46.02
C SER A 229 -7.98 -8.15 45.32
N ARG A 230 -6.80 -8.20 44.71
CA ARG A 230 -6.17 -9.44 44.25
C ARG A 230 -5.36 -10.04 45.39
N ILE A 231 -5.65 -11.28 45.76
CA ILE A 231 -4.91 -12.03 46.77
C ILE A 231 -3.95 -13.04 46.12
N LEU A 232 -2.73 -13.07 46.64
CA LEU A 232 -1.70 -14.05 46.32
C LEU A 232 -1.43 -14.85 47.59
N SER A 233 -1.96 -16.07 47.68
CA SER A 233 -1.85 -16.96 48.82
C SER A 233 -0.63 -17.89 48.75
N THR A 234 0.10 -17.84 47.66
CA THR A 234 1.37 -18.54 47.43
C THR A 234 2.27 -17.64 46.58
N ILE A 235 3.54 -18.02 46.45
CA ILE A 235 4.44 -17.34 45.50
C ILE A 235 3.76 -17.24 44.16
N GLY A 236 3.61 -16.01 43.66
CA GLY A 236 2.88 -15.73 42.42
C GLY A 236 2.96 -14.25 42.04
N SER A 237 2.14 -13.86 41.07
CA SER A 237 2.13 -12.48 40.60
C SER A 237 0.77 -12.00 40.09
N VAL A 238 0.58 -10.68 40.13
CA VAL A 238 -0.43 -9.98 39.37
C VAL A 238 0.24 -9.08 38.36
N SER A 239 -0.38 -8.90 37.18
CA SER A 239 0.21 -8.08 36.13
C SER A 239 -0.82 -7.25 35.38
N LEU A 240 -0.33 -6.20 34.70
CA LEU A 240 -1.07 -5.45 33.71
C LEU A 240 -0.16 -4.96 32.58
N LYS A 241 -0.73 -4.72 31.39
CA LYS A 241 -0.04 -4.07 30.28
C LYS A 241 -0.35 -2.57 30.31
N HIS A 242 0.70 -1.75 30.53
CA HIS A 242 0.62 -0.29 30.48
C HIS A 242 1.33 0.26 29.26
N HIS A 243 0.75 1.29 28.62
CA HIS A 243 1.39 1.99 27.51
C HIS A 243 2.01 3.29 28.02
N PHE A 244 3.34 3.28 28.18
CA PHE A 244 4.10 4.47 28.52
C PHE A 244 4.19 5.38 27.31
N LEU A 245 3.61 6.57 27.40
CA LEU A 245 3.42 7.48 26.26
C LEU A 245 4.69 8.14 25.77
N GLN A 246 5.70 8.27 26.63
CA GLN A 246 6.97 8.96 26.36
C GLN A 246 8.10 8.30 27.13
N ASP A 247 9.34 8.47 26.65
CA ASP A 247 10.53 8.23 27.46
C ASP A 247 10.53 9.15 28.67
N GLY A 248 10.97 8.66 29.81
CA GLY A 248 11.13 9.49 30.99
C GLY A 248 10.95 8.78 32.32
N GLU A 249 10.86 9.59 33.38
CA GLU A 249 10.63 9.13 34.73
C GLU A 249 9.14 9.01 35.04
N TYR A 250 8.78 7.88 35.65
CA TYR A 250 7.42 7.58 36.10
C TYR A 250 7.42 7.18 37.55
N ILE A 251 6.33 7.45 38.23
CA ILE A 251 6.09 7.00 39.61
C ILE A 251 5.03 5.90 39.51
N ILE A 252 5.41 4.70 39.95
CA ILE A 252 4.49 3.56 40.05
C ILE A 252 4.12 3.44 41.51
N ARG A 253 2.81 3.51 41.81
CA ARG A 253 2.27 3.33 43.16
C ARG A 253 1.41 2.07 43.19
N ILE A 254 1.69 1.24 44.21
CA ILE A 254 0.99 -0.03 44.43
C ILE A 254 0.26 0.13 45.75
N ARG A 255 -1.07 -0.04 45.72
CA ARG A 255 -1.87 -0.06 46.95
C ARG A 255 -1.99 -1.51 47.40
N ALA A 256 -1.40 -1.85 48.55
CA ALA A 256 -1.28 -3.21 49.01
C ALA A 256 -1.34 -3.34 50.53
N ALA A 257 -1.62 -4.56 50.98
CA ALA A 257 -1.57 -5.01 52.35
C ALA A 257 -1.21 -6.49 52.39
N ALA A 258 -0.98 -7.06 53.55
CA ALA A 258 -0.70 -8.50 53.66
C ALA A 258 -1.21 -9.06 55.00
N HIS A 259 -1.68 -10.31 54.96
CA HIS A 259 -1.77 -11.11 56.19
C HIS A 259 -0.37 -11.49 56.62
N GLN A 260 -0.04 -11.19 57.85
CA GLN A 260 1.31 -11.42 58.40
C GLN A 260 1.41 -12.81 59.03
N ALA A 261 2.47 -13.54 58.72
CA ALA A 261 2.77 -14.82 59.35
C ALA A 261 4.31 -15.02 59.43
N GLY A 262 4.77 -15.69 60.50
CA GLY A 262 6.20 -15.82 60.78
C GLY A 262 6.84 -14.51 61.23
N ASP A 263 8.19 -14.47 61.21
CA ASP A 263 8.97 -13.37 61.76
C ASP A 263 9.32 -12.27 60.75
N GLU A 264 8.99 -12.44 59.46
CA GLU A 264 9.23 -11.48 58.40
C GLU A 264 7.93 -10.89 57.87
N ALA A 265 7.96 -9.63 57.43
CA ALA A 265 6.88 -9.04 56.68
C ALA A 265 6.75 -9.67 55.27
N ALA A 266 5.56 -9.59 54.68
CA ALA A 266 5.37 -10.00 53.31
C ALA A 266 6.25 -9.15 52.37
N LYS A 267 6.88 -9.77 51.36
CA LYS A 267 7.76 -9.11 50.39
C LYS A 267 7.08 -9.03 49.01
N MET A 268 6.96 -7.81 48.53
CA MET A 268 6.32 -7.47 47.25
C MET A 268 7.37 -6.90 46.29
N THR A 269 7.59 -7.57 45.16
CA THR A 269 8.57 -7.11 44.16
C THR A 269 7.88 -6.50 42.96
N LEU A 270 8.22 -5.24 42.63
CA LEU A 270 7.86 -4.58 41.40
C LEU A 270 8.81 -5.05 40.29
N ASN A 271 8.23 -5.60 39.22
CA ASN A 271 8.92 -6.07 38.03
C ASN A 271 8.34 -5.42 36.78
N VAL A 272 9.17 -5.11 35.80
CA VAL A 272 8.72 -4.64 34.49
C VAL A 272 9.45 -5.43 33.41
N ASN A 273 8.67 -6.03 32.50
CA ASN A 273 9.17 -6.85 31.38
C ASN A 273 10.17 -7.94 31.82
N GLY A 274 9.94 -8.58 32.96
CA GLY A 274 10.81 -9.63 33.49
C GLY A 274 11.98 -9.14 34.36
N ARG A 275 12.25 -7.82 34.44
CA ARG A 275 13.30 -7.24 35.26
C ARG A 275 12.76 -6.76 36.61
N ASP A 276 13.28 -7.28 37.70
CA ASP A 276 12.95 -6.82 39.04
C ASP A 276 13.59 -5.43 39.31
N LEU A 277 12.76 -4.48 39.70
CA LEU A 277 13.15 -3.09 39.92
C LEU A 277 13.28 -2.73 41.38
N HIS A 278 12.42 -3.28 42.24
CA HIS A 278 12.44 -3.03 43.69
C HIS A 278 11.59 -4.04 44.45
N THR A 279 12.00 -4.39 45.66
CA THR A 279 11.22 -5.20 46.60
C THR A 279 10.83 -4.35 47.81
N PHE A 280 9.53 -4.32 48.10
CA PHE A 280 8.95 -3.66 49.25
C PHE A 280 8.66 -4.67 50.36
N GLU A 281 8.82 -4.24 51.61
CA GLU A 281 8.30 -4.94 52.76
C GLU A 281 6.89 -4.43 53.08
N VAL A 282 5.91 -5.32 53.03
CA VAL A 282 4.49 -5.02 53.25
C VAL A 282 4.12 -5.50 54.63
N GLY A 283 4.30 -4.65 55.64
CA GLY A 283 4.06 -4.97 57.04
C GLY A 283 2.68 -4.59 57.58
N ASN A 284 1.85 -3.98 56.77
CA ASN A 284 0.51 -3.53 57.12
C ASN A 284 -0.53 -4.62 56.88
N GLU A 285 -1.49 -4.75 57.81
CA GLU A 285 -2.63 -5.69 57.71
C GLU A 285 -3.67 -5.22 56.68
N PRO A 286 -4.58 -6.12 56.21
CA PRO A 286 -5.57 -5.83 55.18
C PRO A 286 -6.51 -4.65 55.46
N GLU A 287 -6.78 -4.39 56.72
CA GLU A 287 -7.63 -3.24 57.17
C GLU A 287 -6.96 -1.89 57.00
N ALA A 288 -5.60 -1.88 56.78
CA ALA A 288 -4.80 -0.67 56.68
C ALA A 288 -3.99 -0.64 55.37
N LEU A 289 -4.68 -0.66 54.23
CA LEU A 289 -4.05 -0.56 52.91
C LEU A 289 -3.08 0.61 52.83
N GLN A 290 -1.84 0.35 52.40
CA GLN A 290 -0.81 1.36 52.20
C GLN A 290 -0.42 1.50 50.74
N VAL A 291 0.17 2.65 50.41
CA VAL A 291 0.68 2.95 49.08
C VAL A 291 2.20 2.83 49.09
N PHE A 292 2.71 1.93 48.29
CA PHE A 292 4.12 1.71 48.04
C PHE A 292 4.49 2.35 46.72
N GLU A 293 5.46 3.27 46.70
CA GLU A 293 5.83 3.95 45.46
C GLU A 293 7.30 3.73 45.08
N ARG A 294 7.52 3.69 43.76
CA ARG A 294 8.83 3.65 43.17
C ARG A 294 8.91 4.54 41.94
N ARG A 295 9.98 5.34 41.85
CA ARG A 295 10.35 6.07 40.65
C ARG A 295 11.14 5.14 39.73
N VAL A 296 10.73 5.08 38.46
CA VAL A 296 11.33 4.21 37.44
C VAL A 296 11.52 4.98 36.13
N ARG A 297 12.64 4.77 35.47
CA ARG A 297 12.87 5.35 34.13
C ARG A 297 12.42 4.36 33.08
N MET A 298 11.44 4.78 32.27
CA MET A 298 10.80 3.94 31.27
C MET A 298 11.00 4.51 29.85
N LYS A 299 11.06 3.60 28.88
CA LYS A 299 10.96 3.93 27.47
C LYS A 299 9.49 3.98 27.07
N ALA A 300 9.17 4.78 26.04
CA ALA A 300 7.85 4.77 25.43
C ALA A 300 7.52 3.38 24.87
N GLY A 301 6.24 3.02 24.90
CA GLY A 301 5.77 1.73 24.39
C GLY A 301 4.92 0.94 25.38
N LYS A 302 4.48 -0.24 24.94
CA LYS A 302 3.70 -1.18 25.75
C LYS A 302 4.64 -2.02 26.61
N HIS A 303 4.50 -1.94 27.93
CA HIS A 303 5.28 -2.71 28.90
C HIS A 303 4.35 -3.47 29.82
N GLU A 304 4.79 -4.64 30.28
CA GLU A 304 4.08 -5.39 31.29
C GLU A 304 4.64 -5.04 32.67
N VAL A 305 3.75 -4.52 33.53
CA VAL A 305 4.04 -4.22 34.93
C VAL A 305 3.55 -5.38 35.77
N ILE A 306 4.44 -5.99 36.53
CA ILE A 306 4.21 -7.21 37.30
C ILE A 306 4.49 -6.92 38.76
N ILE A 307 3.62 -7.35 39.64
CA ILE A 307 3.78 -7.29 41.10
C ILE A 307 3.88 -8.75 41.57
N LYS A 308 5.02 -9.13 42.13
CA LYS A 308 5.29 -10.49 42.58
C LYS A 308 5.21 -10.59 44.09
N PHE A 309 4.62 -11.65 44.61
CA PHE A 309 4.77 -12.08 46.00
C PHE A 309 5.88 -13.11 46.04
N VAL A 310 6.93 -12.88 46.89
CA VAL A 310 8.18 -13.63 46.77
C VAL A 310 8.59 -14.40 48.05
N ASN A 311 7.89 -14.20 49.18
CA ASN A 311 8.24 -14.86 50.46
C ASN A 311 6.99 -15.43 51.15
N ASP A 312 6.36 -16.38 50.50
CA ASP A 312 5.26 -17.14 51.09
C ASP A 312 5.67 -17.87 52.36
N PHE A 313 4.75 -17.96 53.33
CA PHE A 313 4.98 -18.66 54.58
C PHE A 313 3.67 -19.26 55.11
N TYR A 314 3.70 -20.54 55.48
CA TYR A 314 2.58 -21.22 56.07
C TYR A 314 3.00 -22.08 57.27
N ASN A 315 2.37 -21.82 58.42
CA ASN A 315 2.59 -22.64 59.64
C ASN A 315 1.24 -23.12 60.22
N PRO A 316 0.82 -24.33 59.94
CA PRO A 316 -0.47 -24.88 60.42
C PRO A 316 -0.52 -25.08 61.94
N LYS A 317 0.63 -25.07 62.64
CA LYS A 317 0.73 -25.25 64.07
C LYS A 317 0.63 -23.94 64.88
N GLU A 318 0.59 -22.79 64.21
CA GLU A 318 0.42 -21.51 64.87
C GLU A 318 -0.96 -21.44 65.54
N ARG A 319 -0.98 -20.99 66.80
CA ARG A 319 -2.17 -20.94 67.66
C ARG A 319 -3.19 -19.90 67.13
N ASP A 320 -2.70 -18.75 66.72
CA ASP A 320 -3.56 -17.71 66.10
C ASP A 320 -3.81 -18.02 64.61
N PRO A 321 -5.04 -18.34 64.21
CA PRO A 321 -5.36 -18.63 62.83
C PRO A 321 -4.98 -17.50 61.84
N ARG A 322 -4.95 -16.24 62.30
CA ARG A 322 -4.63 -15.07 61.48
C ARG A 322 -3.14 -14.98 61.14
N ARG A 323 -2.28 -15.64 61.93
CA ARG A 323 -0.82 -15.66 61.78
C ARG A 323 -0.29 -16.96 61.16
N ARG A 324 -1.17 -17.82 60.66
CA ARG A 324 -0.78 -19.09 60.07
C ARG A 324 -0.26 -18.99 58.66
N ASP A 325 -0.82 -18.01 57.89
CA ASP A 325 -0.64 -17.93 56.48
C ASP A 325 -0.33 -16.49 56.04
N ARG A 326 0.80 -16.30 55.33
CA ARG A 326 1.22 -15.01 54.81
C ARG A 326 0.65 -14.87 53.38
N ASN A 327 -0.19 -13.87 53.16
CA ASN A 327 -0.82 -13.61 51.89
C ASN A 327 -0.63 -12.16 51.50
N LEU A 328 -0.30 -11.88 50.23
CA LEU A 328 -0.20 -10.53 49.71
C LEU A 328 -1.53 -10.12 49.03
N LEU A 329 -2.07 -8.96 49.43
CA LEU A 329 -3.23 -8.34 48.84
C LEU A 329 -2.80 -7.12 48.03
N VAL A 330 -3.20 -7.06 46.75
CA VAL A 330 -2.98 -5.93 45.84
C VAL A 330 -4.33 -5.33 45.48
N ASP A 331 -4.59 -4.12 45.94
CA ASP A 331 -5.87 -3.43 45.74
C ASP A 331 -5.88 -2.58 44.47
N GLY A 332 -4.71 -2.19 43.98
CA GLY A 332 -4.62 -1.47 42.71
C GLY A 332 -3.23 -0.94 42.43
N LEU A 333 -3.10 -0.47 41.21
CA LEU A 333 -1.88 0.12 40.67
C LEU A 333 -2.18 1.51 40.11
N GLU A 334 -1.23 2.42 40.32
CA GLU A 334 -1.26 3.75 39.71
C GLU A 334 0.06 4.01 39.01
N VAL A 335 0.00 4.53 37.80
CA VAL A 335 1.19 4.96 37.04
C VAL A 335 1.05 6.45 36.75
N GLU A 336 2.02 7.23 37.22
CA GLU A 336 2.07 8.68 37.01
C GLU A 336 3.38 9.08 36.34
N LYS A 337 3.28 9.87 35.25
CA LYS A 337 4.48 10.46 34.63
C LYS A 337 5.00 11.63 35.47
N SER A 338 6.30 11.61 35.81
CA SER A 338 6.96 12.76 36.41
C SER A 338 7.17 13.87 35.40
N GLY A 339 6.64 15.08 35.66
CA GLY A 339 6.71 16.21 34.75
C GLY A 339 5.52 16.31 33.77
N ALA A 340 5.54 17.28 32.85
CA ALA A 340 4.48 17.49 31.87
C ALA A 340 4.45 16.39 30.79
N VAL A 341 3.25 15.94 30.42
CA VAL A 341 3.06 15.05 29.27
C VAL A 341 2.79 15.94 28.05
N VAL A 342 3.82 16.10 27.21
CA VAL A 342 3.70 16.82 25.93
C VAL A 342 3.79 15.82 24.80
N LEU A 343 2.66 15.36 24.30
CA LEU A 343 2.61 14.51 23.12
C LEU A 343 2.58 15.38 21.86
N PRO A 344 3.47 15.14 20.88
CA PRO A 344 3.36 15.84 19.59
C PRO A 344 2.00 15.53 18.94
N LEU A 345 1.47 16.50 18.24
CA LEU A 345 0.28 16.27 17.42
C LEU A 345 0.63 15.31 16.27
N PRO A 346 -0.29 14.41 15.88
CA PRO A 346 -0.11 13.60 14.69
C PRO A 346 0.23 14.45 13.47
N GLU A 347 1.00 13.90 12.53
CA GLU A 347 1.47 14.62 11.35
C GLU A 347 0.31 15.19 10.52
N PHE A 348 -0.69 14.36 10.24
CA PHE A 348 -1.89 14.80 9.52
C PHE A 348 -2.60 15.94 10.25
N HIS A 349 -2.78 15.82 11.57
CA HIS A 349 -3.39 16.88 12.38
C HIS A 349 -2.65 18.22 12.23
N ARG A 350 -1.30 18.20 12.29
CA ARG A 350 -0.48 19.42 12.13
C ARG A 350 -0.61 20.02 10.74
N ARG A 351 -0.62 19.19 9.69
CA ARG A 351 -0.70 19.61 8.30
C ARG A 351 -2.07 20.21 7.96
N ILE A 352 -3.14 19.52 8.37
CA ILE A 352 -4.49 19.90 7.96
C ILE A 352 -4.97 21.18 8.65
N LEU A 353 -4.53 21.44 9.87
CA LEU A 353 -4.85 22.68 10.59
C LEU A 353 -3.91 23.84 10.25
N GLY A 354 -2.73 23.58 9.65
CA GLY A 354 -1.84 24.58 9.05
C GLY A 354 -1.40 25.71 9.98
N GLY A 355 -1.52 25.55 11.30
CA GLY A 355 -1.22 26.62 12.27
C GLY A 355 -2.22 27.78 12.28
N GLU A 356 -3.31 27.70 11.52
CA GLU A 356 -4.35 28.73 11.47
C GLU A 356 -5.12 28.76 12.79
N LYS A 357 -5.26 29.97 13.37
CA LYS A 357 -6.03 30.13 14.60
C LYS A 357 -7.54 29.99 14.34
N ILE A 358 -8.11 28.90 14.85
CA ILE A 358 -9.55 28.62 14.73
C ILE A 358 -10.32 29.47 15.73
N THR A 359 -11.28 30.22 15.24
CA THR A 359 -12.19 31.08 16.04
C THR A 359 -13.66 30.77 15.71
N PRO A 360 -14.62 31.10 16.56
CA PRO A 360 -16.04 30.95 16.23
C PRO A 360 -16.43 31.61 14.90
N GLY A 361 -15.80 32.72 14.55
CA GLY A 361 -16.10 33.50 13.33
C GLY A 361 -15.57 32.87 12.04
N ASN A 362 -14.41 32.17 12.06
CA ASN A 362 -13.79 31.61 10.87
C ASN A 362 -13.89 30.09 10.73
N ARG A 363 -14.33 29.37 11.77
CA ARG A 363 -14.30 27.89 11.84
C ARG A 363 -14.98 27.20 10.65
N LEU A 364 -16.11 27.73 10.15
CA LEU A 364 -16.82 27.13 9.01
C LEU A 364 -16.05 27.34 7.69
N THR A 365 -15.44 28.50 7.51
CA THR A 365 -14.63 28.82 6.32
C THR A 365 -13.37 27.96 6.29
N VAL A 366 -12.70 27.85 7.45
CA VAL A 366 -11.52 26.99 7.59
C VAL A 366 -11.86 25.52 7.34
N ALA A 367 -12.98 25.04 7.90
CA ALA A 367 -13.44 23.68 7.68
C ALA A 367 -13.71 23.38 6.19
N ARG A 368 -14.34 24.30 5.45
CA ARG A 368 -14.56 24.16 4.00
C ARG A 368 -13.24 24.06 3.23
N LYS A 369 -12.28 24.93 3.54
CA LYS A 369 -10.96 24.90 2.92
C LYS A 369 -10.26 23.56 3.16
N ILE A 370 -10.18 23.13 4.42
CA ILE A 370 -9.60 21.85 4.82
C ILE A 370 -10.26 20.68 4.08
N LEU A 371 -11.59 20.64 4.09
CA LEU A 371 -12.32 19.55 3.45
C LEU A 371 -12.15 19.56 1.92
N HIS A 372 -12.13 20.73 1.29
CA HIS A 372 -11.89 20.82 -0.15
C HIS A 372 -10.51 20.24 -0.53
N GLU A 373 -9.45 20.64 0.15
CA GLU A 373 -8.09 20.16 -0.08
C GLU A 373 -7.99 18.65 0.18
N PHE A 374 -8.57 18.17 1.29
CA PHE A 374 -8.59 16.75 1.62
C PHE A 374 -9.35 15.92 0.59
N LEU A 375 -10.53 16.38 0.17
CA LEU A 375 -11.36 15.71 -0.82
C LEU A 375 -10.68 15.59 -2.19
N CYS A 376 -10.04 16.67 -2.67
CA CYS A 376 -9.33 16.63 -3.94
C CYS A 376 -8.24 15.56 -3.93
N ARG A 377 -7.51 15.42 -2.82
CA ARG A 377 -6.48 14.38 -2.65
C ARG A 377 -7.09 12.98 -2.52
N ALA A 378 -8.10 12.83 -1.64
CA ALA A 378 -8.73 11.55 -1.37
C ALA A 378 -9.48 10.98 -2.58
N TYR A 379 -10.17 11.83 -3.34
CA TYR A 379 -10.92 11.43 -4.55
C TYR A 379 -10.07 11.50 -5.83
N ARG A 380 -8.83 11.99 -5.73
CA ARG A 380 -7.86 12.05 -6.84
C ARG A 380 -8.39 12.81 -8.07
N ARG A 381 -9.21 13.84 -7.81
CA ARG A 381 -9.82 14.69 -8.85
C ARG A 381 -10.18 16.07 -8.30
N ARG A 382 -10.52 17.00 -9.17
CA ARG A 382 -11.18 18.23 -8.73
C ARG A 382 -12.54 17.92 -8.13
N VAL A 383 -12.83 18.57 -7.00
CA VAL A 383 -14.08 18.36 -6.28
C VAL A 383 -14.94 19.62 -6.35
N PRO A 384 -16.21 19.51 -6.81
CA PRO A 384 -17.15 20.63 -6.77
C PRO A 384 -17.48 21.05 -5.35
N GLN A 385 -17.75 22.35 -5.14
CA GLN A 385 -18.11 22.90 -3.83
C GLN A 385 -19.32 22.19 -3.20
N ALA A 386 -20.27 21.75 -4.01
CA ALA A 386 -21.44 21.02 -3.53
C ALA A 386 -21.10 19.72 -2.78
N GLU A 387 -19.99 19.03 -3.16
CA GLU A 387 -19.53 17.83 -2.44
C GLU A 387 -18.95 18.20 -1.07
N VAL A 388 -18.23 19.30 -0.98
CA VAL A 388 -17.72 19.85 0.28
C VAL A 388 -18.89 20.19 1.23
N GLU A 389 -19.92 20.89 0.73
CA GLU A 389 -21.07 21.28 1.54
C GLU A 389 -21.84 20.08 2.09
N ARG A 390 -21.91 18.97 1.34
CA ARG A 390 -22.50 17.71 1.86
C ARG A 390 -21.78 17.17 3.10
N LEU A 391 -20.45 17.36 3.18
CA LEU A 391 -19.66 16.90 4.32
C LEU A 391 -19.67 17.89 5.49
N MET A 392 -20.03 19.15 5.26
CA MET A 392 -20.13 20.14 6.35
C MET A 392 -21.17 19.75 7.41
N ARG A 393 -22.13 18.87 7.12
CA ARG A 393 -23.05 18.29 8.12
C ARG A 393 -22.29 17.55 9.24
N PHE A 394 -21.25 16.81 8.92
CA PHE A 394 -20.42 16.10 9.90
C PHE A 394 -19.62 17.07 10.77
N VAL A 395 -19.14 18.18 10.18
CA VAL A 395 -18.47 19.25 10.93
C VAL A 395 -19.41 19.87 11.96
N LYS A 396 -20.67 20.11 11.59
CA LYS A 396 -21.68 20.66 12.50
C LYS A 396 -21.96 19.72 13.68
N ILE A 397 -22.03 18.40 13.47
CA ILE A 397 -22.19 17.40 14.53
C ILE A 397 -21.07 17.56 15.58
N GLY A 398 -19.80 17.69 15.14
CA GLY A 398 -18.69 17.91 16.06
C GLY A 398 -18.84 19.22 16.87
N PHE A 399 -19.43 20.27 16.28
CA PHE A 399 -19.71 21.52 17.01
C PHE A 399 -20.84 21.38 18.02
N GLU A 400 -21.85 20.57 17.70
CA GLU A 400 -22.98 20.29 18.61
C GLU A 400 -22.53 19.47 19.82
N GLU A 401 -21.57 18.55 19.66
CA GLU A 401 -20.95 17.84 20.78
C GLU A 401 -20.15 18.75 21.71
N GLY A 402 -19.67 19.88 21.21
CA GLY A 402 -18.97 20.89 22.00
C GLY A 402 -17.61 20.43 22.56
N GLY A 403 -17.08 21.21 23.51
CA GLY A 403 -15.82 20.94 24.20
C GLY A 403 -14.60 21.46 23.46
N THR A 404 -13.40 21.25 24.05
CA THR A 404 -12.11 21.78 23.59
C THR A 404 -11.77 21.38 22.15
N TYR A 405 -12.14 20.17 21.75
CA TYR A 405 -11.83 19.58 20.44
C TYR A 405 -13.04 19.51 19.50
N ALA A 406 -14.02 20.39 19.66
CA ALA A 406 -15.24 20.36 18.84
C ALA A 406 -14.97 20.50 17.34
N PHE A 407 -14.01 21.33 16.96
CA PHE A 407 -13.60 21.52 15.57
C PHE A 407 -12.93 20.25 15.00
N GLU A 408 -11.96 19.73 15.72
CA GLU A 408 -11.21 18.51 15.34
C GLU A 408 -12.12 17.29 15.24
N LYS A 409 -13.07 17.14 16.14
CA LYS A 409 -14.10 16.09 16.09
C LYS A 409 -14.92 16.17 14.82
N GLY A 410 -15.35 17.38 14.45
CA GLY A 410 -16.12 17.60 13.22
C GLY A 410 -15.33 17.28 11.96
N ILE A 411 -14.09 17.74 11.87
CA ILE A 411 -13.19 17.41 10.74
C ILE A 411 -12.91 15.91 10.70
N ARG A 412 -12.64 15.27 11.84
CA ARG A 412 -12.44 13.83 11.95
C ARG A 412 -13.62 13.04 11.39
N LEU A 413 -14.85 13.38 11.79
CA LEU A 413 -16.07 12.72 11.30
C LEU A 413 -16.23 12.89 9.78
N ALA A 414 -16.01 14.10 9.27
CA ALA A 414 -16.07 14.37 7.83
C ALA A 414 -15.02 13.57 7.05
N CYS A 415 -13.76 13.55 7.50
CA CYS A 415 -12.70 12.75 6.89
C CYS A 415 -12.98 11.24 6.98
N GLN A 416 -13.52 10.76 8.10
CA GLN A 416 -13.94 9.36 8.24
C GLN A 416 -15.03 8.99 7.22
N ALA A 417 -16.01 9.85 6.99
CA ALA A 417 -17.03 9.63 5.97
C ALA A 417 -16.45 9.59 4.55
N VAL A 418 -15.40 10.38 4.28
CA VAL A 418 -14.66 10.33 2.99
C VAL A 418 -13.99 8.98 2.79
N LEU A 419 -13.34 8.42 3.80
CA LEU A 419 -12.59 7.16 3.71
C LEU A 419 -13.48 5.92 3.44
N VAL A 420 -14.79 6.03 3.66
CA VAL A 420 -15.77 4.97 3.33
C VAL A 420 -16.59 5.30 2.07
N SER A 421 -16.34 6.44 1.47
CA SER A 421 -17.03 6.87 0.26
C SER A 421 -16.62 6.02 -0.96
N PRO A 422 -17.54 5.68 -1.87
CA PRO A 422 -17.19 5.06 -3.14
C PRO A 422 -16.14 5.85 -3.93
N PHE A 423 -16.16 7.18 -3.88
CA PHE A 423 -15.15 8.03 -4.55
C PHE A 423 -13.74 7.87 -3.99
N PHE A 424 -13.59 7.44 -2.75
CA PHE A 424 -12.30 7.09 -2.17
C PHE A 424 -11.93 5.63 -2.47
N LEU A 425 -12.87 4.71 -2.23
CA LEU A 425 -12.63 3.27 -2.33
C LEU A 425 -12.43 2.80 -3.76
N TYR A 426 -13.07 3.45 -4.74
CA TYR A 426 -13.00 3.09 -6.16
C TYR A 426 -12.14 4.07 -6.95
N ARG A 427 -11.51 3.57 -7.98
CA ARG A 427 -10.77 4.33 -8.98
C ARG A 427 -11.69 4.57 -10.17
N GLY A 428 -12.60 5.54 -10.00
CA GLY A 428 -13.50 5.98 -11.07
C GLY A 428 -12.87 7.07 -11.92
N GLU A 429 -13.12 7.03 -13.21
CA GLU A 429 -12.73 8.06 -14.18
C GLU A 429 -13.98 8.81 -14.64
N VAL A 430 -13.85 10.14 -14.76
CA VAL A 430 -14.99 10.96 -15.21
C VAL A 430 -15.04 10.93 -16.72
N GLN A 431 -16.14 10.42 -17.26
CA GLN A 431 -16.46 10.44 -18.70
C GLN A 431 -17.57 11.45 -18.97
N LYS A 432 -17.57 12.06 -20.15
CA LYS A 432 -18.61 13.03 -20.54
C LYS A 432 -19.94 12.32 -20.84
N ASN A 433 -19.89 11.24 -21.59
CA ASN A 433 -21.04 10.44 -21.99
C ASN A 433 -20.81 8.99 -21.56
N PRO A 434 -20.97 8.67 -20.26
CA PRO A 434 -20.65 7.35 -19.73
C PRO A 434 -21.54 6.22 -20.25
N ASP A 435 -22.67 6.58 -20.83
CA ASP A 435 -23.66 5.65 -21.40
C ASP A 435 -23.46 5.39 -22.92
N ASP A 436 -22.49 6.06 -23.55
CA ASP A 436 -22.15 5.84 -24.96
C ASP A 436 -21.01 4.80 -25.07
N PRO A 437 -21.32 3.57 -25.53
CA PRO A 437 -20.32 2.51 -25.63
C PRO A 437 -19.32 2.71 -26.77
N ASP A 438 -19.64 3.58 -27.73
CA ASP A 438 -18.80 3.84 -28.90
C ASP A 438 -17.90 5.07 -28.72
N GLU A 439 -18.08 5.84 -27.63
CA GLU A 439 -17.23 6.99 -27.35
C GLU A 439 -15.88 6.57 -26.75
N VAL A 440 -14.83 6.73 -27.54
CA VAL A 440 -13.44 6.64 -27.04
C VAL A 440 -12.99 8.00 -26.54
N ALA A 441 -12.99 8.18 -25.22
CA ALA A 441 -12.62 9.44 -24.59
C ALA A 441 -11.19 9.39 -24.04
N ARG A 442 -10.44 10.48 -24.26
CA ARG A 442 -9.14 10.66 -23.63
C ARG A 442 -9.33 10.98 -22.14
N ILE A 443 -8.70 10.22 -21.26
CA ILE A 443 -8.71 10.50 -19.82
C ILE A 443 -8.09 11.85 -19.50
N ASP A 444 -8.60 12.53 -18.47
CA ASP A 444 -8.01 13.78 -17.98
C ASP A 444 -6.67 13.55 -17.25
N ASP A 445 -5.96 14.64 -16.95
CA ASP A 445 -4.65 14.56 -16.33
C ASP A 445 -4.72 14.06 -14.86
N TYR A 446 -5.84 14.20 -14.15
CA TYR A 446 -6.02 13.63 -12.82
C TYR A 446 -6.19 12.12 -12.86
N ALA A 447 -6.97 11.62 -13.82
CA ALA A 447 -7.10 10.19 -14.07
C ALA A 447 -5.76 9.59 -14.50
N LEU A 448 -5.00 10.28 -15.37
CA LEU A 448 -3.66 9.89 -15.76
C LEU A 448 -2.70 9.84 -14.56
N ALA A 449 -2.69 10.88 -13.71
CA ALA A 449 -1.90 10.90 -12.48
C ALA A 449 -2.23 9.72 -11.57
N SER A 450 -3.52 9.42 -11.42
CA SER A 450 -3.99 8.27 -10.64
C SER A 450 -3.54 6.94 -11.25
N ARG A 451 -3.67 6.76 -12.58
CA ARG A 451 -3.20 5.52 -13.24
C ARG A 451 -1.71 5.31 -13.03
N LEU A 452 -0.88 6.36 -13.24
CA LEU A 452 0.57 6.30 -13.04
C LEU A 452 0.95 5.95 -11.60
N SER A 453 0.39 6.66 -10.63
CA SER A 453 0.78 6.49 -9.23
C SER A 453 0.39 5.11 -8.68
N TYR A 454 -0.80 4.62 -9.01
CA TYR A 454 -1.21 3.27 -8.59
C TYR A 454 -0.47 2.17 -9.34
N PHE A 455 -0.04 2.40 -10.57
CA PHE A 455 0.78 1.45 -11.31
C PHE A 455 2.19 1.34 -10.73
N ILE A 456 2.87 2.47 -10.51
CA ILE A 456 4.27 2.48 -10.08
C ILE A 456 4.41 2.36 -8.57
N TRP A 457 3.55 3.04 -7.79
CA TRP A 457 3.66 3.14 -6.33
C TRP A 457 2.59 2.37 -5.55
N SER A 458 1.60 1.80 -6.24
CA SER A 458 0.40 1.22 -5.62
C SER A 458 -0.22 2.16 -4.57
N SER A 459 -0.19 3.47 -4.83
CA SER A 459 -0.66 4.53 -3.94
C SER A 459 -1.20 5.73 -4.71
N MET A 460 -1.78 6.69 -3.99
CA MET A 460 -2.29 7.94 -4.56
C MET A 460 -1.19 8.81 -5.17
N PRO A 461 -1.54 9.75 -6.09
CA PRO A 461 -0.61 10.74 -6.61
C PRO A 461 0.00 11.60 -5.50
N ASP A 462 1.25 12.00 -5.67
CA ASP A 462 1.92 12.98 -4.83
C ASP A 462 1.60 14.42 -5.24
N ASP A 463 2.14 15.40 -4.49
CA ASP A 463 1.86 16.81 -4.71
C ASP A 463 2.32 17.29 -6.11
N GLU A 464 3.41 16.72 -6.64
CA GLU A 464 3.91 17.08 -7.97
C GLU A 464 2.97 16.57 -9.06
N LEU A 465 2.50 15.32 -8.98
CA LEU A 465 1.51 14.79 -9.92
C LEU A 465 0.20 15.57 -9.88
N PHE A 466 -0.27 15.95 -8.69
CA PHE A 466 -1.46 16.78 -8.54
C PHE A 466 -1.25 18.19 -9.14
N LEU A 467 -0.07 18.76 -8.95
CA LEU A 467 0.28 20.06 -9.53
C LEU A 467 0.28 20.02 -11.07
N GLN A 468 0.92 19.00 -11.64
CA GLN A 468 0.97 18.81 -13.09
C GLN A 468 -0.42 18.56 -13.68
N ALA A 469 -1.23 17.73 -13.01
CA ALA A 469 -2.61 17.46 -13.41
C ALA A 469 -3.48 18.73 -13.32
N GLY A 470 -3.32 19.51 -12.25
CA GLY A 470 -4.05 20.78 -12.06
C GLY A 470 -3.75 21.82 -13.12
N ARG A 471 -2.52 21.82 -13.65
CA ARG A 471 -2.05 22.71 -14.73
C ARG A 471 -2.36 22.18 -16.13
N GLY A 472 -2.79 20.94 -16.29
CA GLY A 472 -2.99 20.30 -17.59
C GLY A 472 -1.67 20.05 -18.33
N THR A 473 -0.56 19.85 -17.60
CA THR A 473 0.80 19.68 -18.16
C THR A 473 1.35 18.26 -17.98
N LEU A 474 0.64 17.39 -17.27
CA LEU A 474 1.14 16.04 -16.93
C LEU A 474 1.47 15.21 -18.17
N ARG A 475 0.58 15.21 -19.15
CA ARG A 475 0.75 14.45 -20.39
C ARG A 475 1.98 14.92 -21.18
N LYS A 476 2.23 16.23 -21.22
CA LYS A 476 3.41 16.79 -21.87
C LYS A 476 4.70 16.39 -21.16
N ASN A 477 4.65 16.24 -19.84
CA ASN A 477 5.80 15.93 -19.00
C ASN A 477 5.82 14.46 -18.56
N LEU A 478 5.10 13.57 -19.27
CA LEU A 478 4.85 12.18 -18.86
C LEU A 478 6.16 11.43 -18.59
N GLU A 479 7.07 11.42 -19.55
CA GLU A 479 8.34 10.71 -19.47
C GLU A 479 9.17 11.16 -18.24
N SER A 480 9.33 12.47 -18.06
CA SER A 480 10.08 13.00 -16.92
C SER A 480 9.46 12.64 -15.57
N GLN A 481 8.13 12.57 -15.50
CA GLN A 481 7.43 12.14 -14.29
C GLN A 481 7.60 10.64 -14.04
N VAL A 482 7.52 9.80 -15.07
CA VAL A 482 7.78 8.36 -14.96
C VAL A 482 9.20 8.09 -14.46
N ILE A 483 10.22 8.75 -15.05
CA ILE A 483 11.62 8.62 -14.62
C ILE A 483 11.77 9.04 -13.14
N ARG A 484 11.16 10.16 -12.74
CA ARG A 484 11.16 10.62 -11.35
C ARG A 484 10.52 9.58 -10.43
N MET A 485 9.38 9.06 -10.81
CA MET A 485 8.61 8.10 -10.02
C MET A 485 9.33 6.77 -9.85
N LEU A 486 10.02 6.28 -10.88
CA LEU A 486 10.83 5.06 -10.81
C LEU A 486 12.05 5.21 -9.90
N LYS A 487 12.59 6.43 -9.75
CA LYS A 487 13.69 6.73 -8.82
C LYS A 487 13.23 6.86 -7.36
N ASP A 488 11.94 7.08 -7.12
CA ASP A 488 11.39 7.20 -5.77
C ASP A 488 11.42 5.83 -5.06
N PRO A 489 11.71 5.77 -3.75
CA PRO A 489 11.62 4.54 -2.97
C PRO A 489 10.26 3.83 -3.05
N LYS A 490 9.17 4.56 -3.26
CA LYS A 490 7.82 4.00 -3.44
C LYS A 490 7.71 3.08 -4.66
N ALA A 491 8.59 3.21 -5.66
CA ALA A 491 8.60 2.34 -6.84
C ALA A 491 8.86 0.87 -6.50
N ARG A 492 9.41 0.57 -5.32
CA ARG A 492 9.48 -0.79 -4.79
C ARG A 492 8.12 -1.49 -4.75
N ALA A 493 7.02 -0.72 -4.62
CA ALA A 493 5.67 -1.26 -4.69
C ALA A 493 5.37 -1.95 -6.04
N MET A 494 5.96 -1.49 -7.14
CA MET A 494 5.82 -2.16 -8.45
C MET A 494 6.50 -3.54 -8.43
N THR A 495 7.68 -3.64 -7.83
CA THR A 495 8.35 -4.93 -7.63
C THR A 495 7.52 -5.87 -6.76
N GLU A 496 7.08 -5.42 -5.59
CA GLU A 496 6.34 -6.26 -4.64
C GLU A 496 4.96 -6.67 -5.15
N ASN A 497 4.26 -5.78 -5.87
CA ASN A 497 2.88 -6.02 -6.31
C ASN A 497 2.81 -6.55 -7.74
N PHE A 498 3.45 -5.91 -8.72
CA PHE A 498 3.40 -6.39 -10.10
C PHE A 498 4.29 -7.64 -10.28
N ALA A 499 5.60 -7.53 -10.04
CA ALA A 499 6.51 -8.66 -10.22
C ALA A 499 6.20 -9.81 -9.26
N GLY A 500 5.86 -9.52 -8.01
CA GLY A 500 5.45 -10.51 -7.02
C GLY A 500 4.26 -11.36 -7.44
N GLN A 501 3.33 -10.82 -8.21
CA GLN A 501 2.19 -11.55 -8.77
C GLN A 501 2.51 -12.18 -10.12
N TRP A 502 3.15 -11.44 -11.03
CA TRP A 502 3.55 -11.93 -12.34
C TRP A 502 4.43 -13.17 -12.25
N LEU A 503 5.43 -13.13 -11.38
CA LEU A 503 6.37 -14.24 -11.14
C LEU A 503 5.87 -15.22 -10.07
N GLN A 504 4.64 -15.05 -9.58
CA GLN A 504 4.00 -15.90 -8.57
C GLN A 504 4.77 -16.01 -7.24
N LEU A 505 5.57 -15.02 -6.89
CA LEU A 505 6.41 -15.03 -5.68
C LEU A 505 5.59 -15.09 -4.39
N ARG A 506 4.35 -14.60 -4.43
CA ARG A 506 3.42 -14.70 -3.29
C ARG A 506 3.08 -16.14 -2.93
N ASN A 507 3.12 -17.07 -3.90
CA ASN A 507 2.87 -18.49 -3.66
C ASN A 507 3.98 -19.16 -2.86
N MET A 508 5.16 -18.53 -2.76
CA MET A 508 6.24 -19.02 -1.89
C MET A 508 5.82 -19.17 -0.43
N GLU A 509 4.87 -18.37 0.04
CA GLU A 509 4.33 -18.48 1.40
C GLU A 509 3.49 -19.74 1.62
N LEU A 510 2.94 -20.33 0.54
CA LEU A 510 2.12 -21.53 0.57
C LEU A 510 2.93 -22.80 0.35
N VAL A 511 4.17 -22.69 -0.12
CA VAL A 511 5.04 -23.84 -0.40
C VAL A 511 5.56 -24.42 0.92
N SER A 512 5.33 -25.70 1.14
CA SER A 512 5.83 -26.46 2.30
C SER A 512 6.64 -27.65 1.80
N PRO A 513 7.96 -27.49 1.53
CA PRO A 513 8.81 -28.59 1.10
C PRO A 513 8.90 -29.70 2.14
N ASP A 514 9.10 -30.93 1.69
CA ASP A 514 9.30 -32.09 2.58
C ASP A 514 10.56 -31.89 3.44
N PRO A 515 10.43 -31.79 4.78
CA PRO A 515 11.58 -31.60 5.67
C PRO A 515 12.61 -32.72 5.60
N GLY A 516 12.23 -33.93 5.16
CA GLY A 516 13.13 -35.05 4.95
C GLY A 516 14.07 -34.85 3.78
N GLN A 517 13.61 -34.19 2.73
CA GLN A 517 14.38 -33.92 1.51
C GLN A 517 15.08 -32.55 1.54
N TYR A 518 14.43 -31.54 2.16
CA TYR A 518 14.89 -30.15 2.17
C TYR A 518 15.12 -29.68 3.62
N ARG A 519 16.14 -30.27 4.26
CA ARG A 519 16.44 -30.06 5.69
C ARG A 519 16.80 -28.61 6.04
N ASP A 520 17.39 -27.89 5.11
CA ASP A 520 17.86 -26.52 5.32
C ASP A 520 16.81 -25.46 4.91
N PHE A 521 15.60 -25.89 4.47
CA PHE A 521 14.55 -24.96 4.11
C PHE A 521 13.85 -24.42 5.35
N ASP A 522 14.08 -23.16 5.64
CA ASP A 522 13.46 -22.42 6.73
C ASP A 522 12.83 -21.10 6.23
N GLU A 523 12.20 -20.36 7.15
CA GLU A 523 11.60 -19.06 6.82
C GLU A 523 12.63 -18.00 6.37
N LYS A 524 13.90 -18.13 6.77
CA LYS A 524 14.96 -17.20 6.33
C LYS A 524 15.32 -17.47 4.88
N LEU A 525 15.46 -18.75 4.51
CA LEU A 525 15.73 -19.15 3.13
C LEU A 525 14.55 -18.80 2.21
N ARG A 526 13.31 -19.09 2.63
CA ARG A 526 12.10 -18.68 1.91
C ARG A 526 12.11 -17.18 1.59
N LYS A 527 12.38 -16.37 2.60
CA LYS A 527 12.45 -14.91 2.46
C LYS A 527 13.60 -14.48 1.56
N ALA A 528 14.77 -15.11 1.67
CA ALA A 528 15.92 -14.81 0.84
C ALA A 528 15.66 -15.09 -0.64
N MET A 529 15.10 -16.26 -0.98
CA MET A 529 14.71 -16.63 -2.34
C MET A 529 13.75 -15.63 -2.98
N ARG A 530 12.74 -15.19 -2.20
CA ARG A 530 11.82 -14.17 -2.68
C ARG A 530 12.54 -12.83 -2.90
N MET A 531 13.36 -12.40 -1.94
CA MET A 531 14.08 -11.12 -2.01
C MET A 531 15.10 -11.09 -3.15
N GLU A 532 15.75 -12.19 -3.47
CA GLU A 532 16.66 -12.31 -4.61
C GLU A 532 15.96 -12.00 -5.93
N THR A 533 14.81 -12.65 -6.18
CA THR A 533 14.02 -12.41 -7.40
C THR A 533 13.46 -10.98 -7.45
N GLU A 534 12.99 -10.46 -6.31
CA GLU A 534 12.55 -9.06 -6.20
C GLU A 534 13.70 -8.09 -6.50
N ALA A 535 14.92 -8.37 -6.00
CA ALA A 535 16.07 -7.52 -6.20
C ALA A 535 16.54 -7.52 -7.68
N LEU A 536 16.51 -8.67 -8.35
CA LEU A 536 16.79 -8.73 -9.79
C LEU A 536 15.79 -7.88 -10.58
N PHE A 537 14.49 -8.02 -10.31
CA PHE A 537 13.47 -7.22 -10.98
C PHE A 537 13.69 -5.72 -10.74
N GLU A 538 13.91 -5.32 -9.49
CA GLU A 538 14.15 -3.92 -9.13
C GLU A 538 15.42 -3.37 -9.79
N HIS A 539 16.48 -4.20 -9.89
CA HIS A 539 17.73 -3.81 -10.53
C HIS A 539 17.54 -3.56 -12.03
N VAL A 540 16.91 -4.48 -12.75
CA VAL A 540 16.62 -4.33 -14.20
C VAL A 540 15.75 -3.09 -14.45
N MET A 541 14.68 -2.92 -13.67
CA MET A 541 13.75 -1.80 -13.79
C MET A 541 14.41 -0.44 -13.53
N ARG A 542 15.23 -0.33 -12.46
CA ARG A 542 15.82 0.96 -12.07
C ARG A 542 17.00 1.38 -12.94
N ASN A 543 17.67 0.43 -13.54
CA ASN A 543 18.84 0.69 -14.40
C ASN A 543 18.51 0.62 -15.89
N ASP A 544 17.22 0.45 -16.24
CA ASP A 544 16.75 0.35 -17.63
C ASP A 544 17.52 -0.69 -18.45
N LEU A 545 17.72 -1.88 -17.85
CA LEU A 545 18.46 -2.97 -18.48
C LEU A 545 17.58 -3.74 -19.46
N PRO A 546 18.17 -4.44 -20.43
CA PRO A 546 17.43 -5.29 -21.35
C PRO A 546 16.60 -6.35 -20.63
N LEU A 547 15.40 -6.67 -21.14
CA LEU A 547 14.53 -7.71 -20.55
C LEU A 547 15.16 -9.11 -20.59
N THR A 548 16.16 -9.34 -21.43
CA THR A 548 16.93 -10.59 -21.48
C THR A 548 17.67 -10.88 -20.18
N GLU A 549 18.01 -9.85 -19.39
CA GLU A 549 18.59 -10.00 -18.05
C GLU A 549 17.76 -10.88 -17.12
N PHE A 550 16.44 -10.93 -17.31
CA PHE A 550 15.58 -11.85 -16.55
C PHE A 550 15.80 -13.33 -16.86
N LEU A 551 16.48 -13.65 -17.97
CA LEU A 551 16.70 -15.02 -18.45
C LEU A 551 18.16 -15.45 -18.35
N ASP A 552 19.10 -14.52 -18.51
CA ASP A 552 20.53 -14.85 -18.69
C ASP A 552 21.48 -13.95 -17.85
N ALA A 553 20.98 -13.31 -16.79
CA ALA A 553 21.85 -12.58 -15.87
C ALA A 553 22.94 -13.51 -15.30
N ASP A 554 24.18 -13.05 -15.31
CA ASP A 554 25.36 -13.77 -14.78
C ASP A 554 25.67 -13.37 -13.30
N TYR A 555 24.73 -12.72 -12.63
CA TYR A 555 24.80 -12.26 -11.24
C TYR A 555 23.53 -12.60 -10.47
N SER A 556 23.62 -12.60 -9.13
CA SER A 556 22.49 -12.73 -8.19
C SER A 556 22.61 -11.76 -7.02
N PHE A 557 21.58 -11.67 -6.18
CA PHE A 557 21.50 -10.74 -5.06
C PHE A 557 21.42 -11.47 -3.72
#